data_03bf3af3208bb82aba10dff7ce5c8340
#
_entry.id   03bf3af3208bb82aba10dff7ce5c8340
#
_cell.length_a   1.000
_cell.length_b   1.000
_cell.length_c   1.000
_cell.angle_alpha   90.00
_cell.angle_beta   90.00
_cell.angle_gamma   90.00
#
_symmetry.space_group_name_H-M   'P 1'
#
loop_
_entity.id
_entity.type
_entity.pdbx_description
1 polymer ?
#
loop_
_entity_poly.entity_id
_entity_poly.type
_entity_poly.pdbx_seq_one_letter_code
_entity_poly.pdbx_strand_id
1 'polypeptide(L)'
;MEFLRIQDELNFAKKRYELTKKIETSFVDAGFIQIKPEIFEEYDEITQIDKNISTKSMVKVVSNKVMVLRPDITISLMKNLIPRWEDDLSLKLFYHSTVYKNKRNGDGIIQCRQFGCEYLGEPSMDADREVVNLAFNILRKFTDEFLLEIGSGNYIDGFVEALNIDSDTERQFKKLLYRKNKPELEA
;
A
#
# COMPACT_ATOMS: atom_id res chain seq x y z
N MET A 1 17.62 10.31 -25.77
CA MET A 1 17.59 10.14 -24.30
C MET A 1 18.58 11.17 -23.75
N GLU A 2 18.09 12.17 -23.06
CA GLU A 2 18.96 13.18 -22.45
C GLU A 2 19.48 12.60 -21.12
N PHE A 3 20.78 12.40 -21.01
CA PHE A 3 21.39 11.93 -19.77
C PHE A 3 21.70 13.13 -18.87
N LEU A 4 21.38 12.98 -17.59
CA LEU A 4 21.84 13.93 -16.57
C LEU A 4 23.37 13.94 -16.48
N ARG A 5 23.96 15.08 -16.12
CA ARG A 5 25.39 15.10 -15.82
C ARG A 5 25.65 14.23 -14.59
N ILE A 6 26.79 13.54 -14.56
CA ILE A 6 27.20 12.63 -13.45
C ILE A 6 27.08 13.33 -12.08
N GLN A 7 27.50 14.59 -12.00
CA GLN A 7 27.42 15.35 -10.75
C GLN A 7 25.98 15.57 -10.28
N ASP A 8 25.04 15.77 -11.20
CA ASP A 8 23.61 15.92 -10.87
C ASP A 8 23.01 14.60 -10.40
N GLU A 9 23.39 13.48 -11.02
CA GLU A 9 23.02 12.13 -10.57
C GLU A 9 23.53 11.81 -9.16
N LEU A 10 24.79 12.14 -8.87
CA LEU A 10 25.39 11.96 -7.54
C LEU A 10 24.68 12.80 -6.48
N ASN A 11 24.40 14.05 -6.78
CA ASN A 11 23.66 14.95 -5.89
C ASN A 11 22.24 14.43 -5.62
N PHE A 12 21.57 13.93 -6.65
CA PHE A 12 20.26 13.33 -6.52
C PHE A 12 20.29 12.04 -5.67
N ALA A 13 21.29 11.18 -5.91
CA ALA A 13 21.48 9.96 -5.13
C ALA A 13 21.71 10.26 -3.65
N LYS A 14 22.55 11.26 -3.34
CA LYS A 14 22.80 11.71 -1.96
C LYS A 14 21.53 12.23 -1.28
N LYS A 15 20.79 13.12 -1.93
CA LYS A 15 19.51 13.64 -1.40
C LYS A 15 18.52 12.52 -1.15
N ARG A 16 18.40 11.58 -2.09
CA ARG A 16 17.50 10.41 -1.96
C ARG A 16 17.91 9.55 -0.77
N TYR A 17 19.19 9.31 -0.54
CA TYR A 17 19.67 8.56 0.60
C TYR A 17 19.31 9.26 1.93
N GLU A 18 19.55 10.56 2.02
CA GLU A 18 19.23 11.37 3.21
C GLU A 18 17.72 11.35 3.52
N LEU A 19 16.87 11.49 2.49
CA LEU A 19 15.42 11.39 2.62
C LEU A 19 15.00 10.00 3.11
N THR A 20 15.51 8.95 2.48
CA THR A 20 15.26 7.56 2.88
C THR A 20 15.60 7.34 4.34
N LYS A 21 16.79 7.74 4.75
CA LYS A 21 17.26 7.60 6.14
C LYS A 21 16.34 8.32 7.13
N LYS A 22 15.90 9.55 6.81
CA LYS A 22 14.98 10.30 7.67
C LYS A 22 13.64 9.58 7.85
N ILE A 23 13.10 8.99 6.78
CA ILE A 23 11.83 8.25 6.83
C ILE A 23 12.01 6.97 7.66
N GLU A 24 13.03 6.17 7.36
CA GLU A 24 13.31 4.92 8.09
C GLU A 24 13.55 5.17 9.59
N THR A 25 14.32 6.21 9.93
CA THR A 25 14.52 6.61 11.33
C THR A 25 13.18 6.95 12.01
N SER A 26 12.24 7.60 11.31
CA SER A 26 10.94 7.92 11.90
C SER A 26 10.13 6.68 12.26
N PHE A 27 10.19 5.62 11.46
CA PHE A 27 9.57 4.34 11.77
C PHE A 27 10.23 3.66 12.97
N VAL A 28 11.57 3.63 12.99
CA VAL A 28 12.34 3.03 14.09
C VAL A 28 12.08 3.75 15.41
N ASP A 29 12.09 5.08 15.42
CA ASP A 29 11.80 5.90 16.60
C ASP A 29 10.38 5.69 17.13
N ALA A 30 9.43 5.33 16.26
CA ALA A 30 8.06 4.96 16.62
C ALA A 30 7.92 3.47 17.02
N GLY A 31 9.01 2.72 17.12
CA GLY A 31 9.02 1.32 17.56
C GLY A 31 8.68 0.30 16.48
N PHE A 32 8.68 0.70 15.20
CA PHE A 32 8.47 -0.24 14.09
C PHE A 32 9.76 -0.95 13.71
N ILE A 33 9.66 -2.23 13.37
CA ILE A 33 10.77 -3.09 12.95
C ILE A 33 10.77 -3.22 11.43
N GLN A 34 11.93 -3.02 10.80
CA GLN A 34 12.04 -3.16 9.35
C GLN A 34 11.92 -4.62 8.92
N ILE A 35 11.03 -4.86 7.94
CA ILE A 35 10.92 -6.15 7.28
C ILE A 35 11.20 -6.02 5.79
N LYS A 36 11.82 -7.05 5.21
CA LYS A 36 12.13 -7.14 3.77
C LYS A 36 11.39 -8.34 3.20
N PRO A 37 10.22 -8.13 2.58
CA PRO A 37 9.48 -9.21 1.93
C PRO A 37 10.20 -9.70 0.68
N GLU A 38 9.92 -10.96 0.30
CA GLU A 38 10.43 -11.60 -0.91
C GLU A 38 10.10 -10.78 -2.17
N ILE A 39 10.96 -10.86 -3.18
CA ILE A 39 10.75 -10.18 -4.47
C ILE A 39 9.87 -11.01 -5.40
N PHE A 40 10.07 -12.34 -5.38
CA PHE A 40 9.34 -13.29 -6.19
C PHE A 40 8.28 -13.99 -5.36
N GLU A 41 7.08 -14.08 -5.93
CA GLU A 41 5.93 -14.75 -5.33
C GLU A 41 5.37 -15.79 -6.30
N GLU A 42 4.78 -16.88 -5.80
CA GLU A 42 4.07 -17.82 -6.65
C GLU A 42 2.75 -17.20 -7.12
N TYR A 43 2.52 -17.23 -8.44
CA TYR A 43 1.34 -16.62 -9.06
C TYR A 43 0.03 -17.15 -8.47
N ASP A 44 -0.06 -18.47 -8.30
CA ASP A 44 -1.28 -19.13 -7.82
C ASP A 44 -1.57 -18.75 -6.35
N GLU A 45 -0.56 -18.64 -5.51
CA GLU A 45 -0.72 -18.22 -4.11
C GLU A 45 -1.24 -16.80 -3.99
N ILE A 46 -0.64 -15.85 -4.72
CA ILE A 46 -1.05 -14.44 -4.68
C ILE A 46 -2.49 -14.26 -5.18
N THR A 47 -2.87 -14.97 -6.25
CA THR A 47 -4.22 -14.86 -6.81
C THR A 47 -5.30 -15.55 -5.96
N GLN A 48 -4.93 -16.52 -5.12
CA GLN A 48 -5.83 -17.14 -4.14
C GLN A 48 -6.08 -16.23 -2.92
N ILE A 49 -5.05 -15.51 -2.46
CA ILE A 49 -5.15 -14.60 -1.31
C ILE A 49 -5.99 -13.37 -1.67
N ASP A 50 -5.72 -12.74 -2.79
CA ASP A 50 -6.49 -11.57 -3.25
C ASP A 50 -7.09 -11.78 -4.64
N LYS A 51 -8.39 -12.12 -4.65
CA LYS A 51 -9.17 -12.32 -5.88
C LYS A 51 -9.41 -11.03 -6.68
N ASN A 52 -9.21 -9.87 -6.08
CA ASN A 52 -9.42 -8.57 -6.72
C ASN A 52 -8.14 -8.04 -7.37
N ILE A 53 -6.99 -8.68 -7.12
CA ILE A 53 -5.73 -8.23 -7.69
C ILE A 53 -5.74 -8.38 -9.22
N SER A 54 -5.33 -7.32 -9.90
CA SER A 54 -5.32 -7.32 -11.38
C SER A 54 -4.20 -8.21 -11.92
N THR A 55 -4.55 -9.40 -12.37
CA THR A 55 -3.59 -10.34 -12.97
C THR A 55 -2.93 -9.82 -14.24
N LYS A 56 -3.58 -8.85 -14.95
CA LYS A 56 -3.02 -8.18 -16.13
C LYS A 56 -1.86 -7.23 -15.76
N SER A 57 -1.89 -6.69 -14.54
CA SER A 57 -0.84 -5.79 -14.06
C SER A 57 0.36 -6.51 -13.47
N MET A 58 0.27 -7.83 -13.23
CA MET A 58 1.37 -8.60 -12.67
C MET A 58 2.49 -8.84 -13.68
N VAL A 59 3.73 -8.65 -13.24
CA VAL A 59 4.93 -8.99 -14.00
C VAL A 59 5.24 -10.47 -13.77
N LYS A 60 5.00 -11.29 -14.76
CA LYS A 60 5.19 -12.75 -14.67
C LYS A 60 6.59 -13.17 -15.11
N VAL A 61 7.16 -14.09 -14.36
CA VAL A 61 8.44 -14.74 -14.67
C VAL A 61 8.17 -16.26 -14.75
N VAL A 62 8.47 -16.85 -15.88
CA VAL A 62 8.22 -18.28 -16.11
C VAL A 62 9.51 -19.05 -15.87
N SER A 63 9.46 -20.00 -14.93
CA SER A 63 10.49 -21.00 -14.68
C SER A 63 9.82 -22.37 -14.64
N ASN A 64 10.14 -23.23 -13.69
CA ASN A 64 9.40 -24.47 -13.44
C ASN A 64 7.96 -24.23 -12.95
N LYS A 65 7.75 -23.05 -12.35
CA LYS A 65 6.43 -22.52 -11.94
C LYS A 65 6.26 -21.11 -12.51
N VAL A 66 5.05 -20.63 -12.54
CA VAL A 66 4.77 -19.23 -12.84
C VAL A 66 4.98 -18.42 -11.58
N MET A 67 6.00 -17.57 -11.60
CA MET A 67 6.31 -16.62 -10.55
C MET A 67 5.83 -15.23 -10.96
N VAL A 68 5.65 -14.35 -9.98
CA VAL A 68 5.39 -12.92 -10.22
C VAL A 68 6.39 -12.09 -9.43
N LEU A 69 6.81 -10.97 -10.00
CA LEU A 69 7.46 -9.94 -9.20
C LEU A 69 6.39 -9.32 -8.29
N ARG A 70 6.69 -9.22 -7.03
CA ARG A 70 5.80 -8.73 -5.97
C ARG A 70 4.95 -7.53 -6.42
N PRO A 71 3.63 -7.69 -6.56
CA PRO A 71 2.72 -6.64 -7.00
C PRO A 71 2.22 -5.76 -5.84
N ASP A 72 2.30 -6.29 -4.61
CA ASP A 72 1.87 -5.66 -3.38
C ASP A 72 2.72 -6.16 -2.19
N ILE A 73 3.02 -5.27 -1.24
CA ILE A 73 3.89 -5.61 -0.12
C ILE A 73 3.08 -6.19 1.04
N THR A 74 1.93 -5.63 1.34
CA THR A 74 1.06 -6.08 2.43
C THR A 74 0.64 -7.54 2.23
N ILE A 75 0.24 -7.90 1.01
CA ILE A 75 -0.12 -9.29 0.67
C ILE A 75 1.06 -10.23 0.89
N SER A 76 2.26 -9.85 0.44
CA SER A 76 3.47 -10.65 0.65
C SER A 76 3.79 -10.85 2.14
N LEU A 77 3.57 -9.81 2.96
CA LEU A 77 3.75 -9.91 4.41
C LEU A 77 2.71 -10.81 5.05
N MET A 78 1.43 -10.60 4.74
CA MET A 78 0.32 -11.38 5.33
C MET A 78 0.43 -12.86 4.99
N LYS A 79 0.81 -13.21 3.77
CA LYS A 79 1.08 -14.60 3.36
C LYS A 79 2.08 -15.30 4.27
N ASN A 80 3.10 -14.59 4.69
CA ASN A 80 4.16 -15.14 5.54
C ASN A 80 3.86 -15.11 7.02
N LEU A 81 3.07 -14.14 7.47
CA LEU A 81 2.79 -13.92 8.90
C LEU A 81 1.57 -14.70 9.39
N ILE A 82 0.46 -14.67 8.64
CA ILE A 82 -0.81 -15.28 9.08
C ILE A 82 -0.67 -16.77 9.43
N PRO A 83 0.01 -17.62 8.64
CA PRO A 83 0.14 -19.04 8.97
C PRO A 83 0.94 -19.34 10.24
N ARG A 84 1.66 -18.35 10.77
CA ARG A 84 2.51 -18.45 11.95
C ARG A 84 2.06 -17.51 13.06
N TRP A 85 0.83 -16.96 12.92
CA TRP A 85 0.31 -16.02 13.88
C TRP A 85 0.04 -16.69 15.22
N GLU A 86 0.45 -16.07 16.30
CA GLU A 86 0.20 -16.50 17.66
C GLU A 86 -0.84 -15.58 18.30
N ASP A 87 -1.66 -16.12 19.20
CA ASP A 87 -2.64 -15.34 19.94
C ASP A 87 -1.93 -14.25 20.78
N ASP A 88 -2.58 -13.11 20.93
CA ASP A 88 -2.08 -11.94 21.66
C ASP A 88 -0.81 -11.29 21.07
N LEU A 89 -0.40 -11.67 19.85
CA LEU A 89 0.73 -11.05 19.18
C LEU A 89 0.36 -9.66 18.66
N SER A 90 1.19 -8.66 18.98
CA SER A 90 1.12 -7.31 18.41
C SER A 90 2.43 -6.96 17.73
N LEU A 91 2.36 -6.56 16.46
CA LEU A 91 3.54 -6.29 15.64
C LEU A 91 3.46 -4.91 14.97
N LYS A 92 4.51 -4.13 15.12
CA LYS A 92 4.75 -2.90 14.39
C LYS A 92 5.84 -3.14 13.35
N LEU A 93 5.48 -3.23 12.10
CA LEU A 93 6.39 -3.52 11.00
C LEU A 93 6.43 -2.35 10.02
N PHE A 94 7.59 -2.05 9.47
CA PHE A 94 7.69 -1.13 8.35
C PHE A 94 8.53 -1.72 7.22
N TYR A 95 8.32 -1.22 6.02
CA TYR A 95 9.08 -1.62 4.86
C TYR A 95 9.48 -0.44 3.99
N HIS A 96 10.62 -0.60 3.33
CA HIS A 96 11.07 0.21 2.21
C HIS A 96 11.41 -0.74 1.07
N SER A 97 10.47 -0.93 0.17
CA SER A 97 10.55 -1.98 -0.85
C SER A 97 9.93 -1.53 -2.17
N THR A 98 10.25 -2.26 -3.24
CA THR A 98 9.75 -1.96 -4.58
C THR A 98 8.65 -2.94 -4.96
N VAL A 99 7.56 -2.45 -5.54
CA VAL A 99 6.55 -3.24 -6.23
C VAL A 99 6.69 -3.07 -7.74
N TYR A 100 6.25 -4.08 -8.48
CA TYR A 100 6.42 -4.16 -9.93
C TYR A 100 5.07 -4.37 -10.61
N LYS A 101 4.78 -3.56 -11.62
CA LYS A 101 3.52 -3.66 -12.37
C LYS A 101 3.78 -3.48 -13.86
N ASN A 102 3.06 -4.22 -14.69
CA ASN A 102 3.03 -3.95 -16.12
C ASN A 102 2.36 -2.59 -16.38
N LYS A 103 2.87 -1.82 -17.31
CA LYS A 103 2.19 -0.62 -17.79
C LYS A 103 0.85 -0.99 -18.42
N ARG A 104 -0.13 -0.09 -18.33
CA ARG A 104 -1.48 -0.32 -18.89
C ARG A 104 -1.48 -0.58 -20.41
N ASN A 105 -0.55 0.03 -21.14
CA ASN A 105 -0.36 -0.17 -22.57
C ASN A 105 0.44 -1.44 -22.92
N GLY A 106 0.89 -2.21 -21.93
CA GLY A 106 1.71 -3.41 -22.13
C GLY A 106 3.17 -3.14 -22.49
N ASP A 107 3.59 -1.87 -22.58
CA ASP A 107 4.92 -1.47 -23.04
C ASP A 107 5.84 -1.17 -21.85
N GLY A 108 6.23 -2.25 -21.16
CA GLY A 108 7.24 -2.23 -20.10
C GLY A 108 6.71 -2.35 -18.68
N ILE A 109 7.64 -2.28 -17.74
CA ILE A 109 7.42 -2.51 -16.32
C ILE A 109 7.59 -1.18 -15.55
N ILE A 110 6.65 -0.92 -14.66
CA ILE A 110 6.75 0.14 -13.67
C ILE A 110 7.37 -0.43 -12.40
N GLN A 111 8.38 0.25 -11.88
CA GLN A 111 8.96 0.01 -10.58
C GLN A 111 8.52 1.15 -9.64
N CYS A 112 7.72 0.82 -8.65
CA CYS A 112 7.27 1.79 -7.66
C CYS A 112 7.91 1.47 -6.31
N ARG A 113 8.79 2.35 -5.83
CA ARG A 113 9.38 2.24 -4.50
C ARG A 113 8.38 2.78 -3.47
N GLN A 114 8.13 2.00 -2.43
CA GLN A 114 7.16 2.31 -1.39
C GLN A 114 7.80 2.26 -0.01
N PHE A 115 7.38 3.19 0.83
CA PHE A 115 7.46 3.10 2.27
C PHE A 115 6.09 2.81 2.81
N GLY A 116 5.99 1.92 3.75
CA GLY A 116 4.74 1.64 4.44
C GLY A 116 5.00 1.01 5.80
N CYS A 117 3.97 0.98 6.61
CA CYS A 117 3.97 0.27 7.88
C CYS A 117 2.67 -0.49 8.08
N GLU A 118 2.77 -1.54 8.86
CA GLU A 118 1.65 -2.38 9.27
C GLU A 118 1.68 -2.47 10.80
N TYR A 119 0.57 -2.12 11.45
CA TYR A 119 0.36 -2.34 12.86
C TYR A 119 -0.69 -3.44 13.01
N LEU A 120 -0.23 -4.64 13.36
CA LEU A 120 -1.02 -5.86 13.34
C LEU A 120 -1.31 -6.33 14.77
N GLY A 121 -2.48 -6.94 14.98
CA GLY A 121 -2.86 -7.53 16.26
C GLY A 121 -3.34 -6.54 17.33
N GLU A 122 -3.48 -5.26 17.00
CA GLU A 122 -4.01 -4.22 17.89
C GLU A 122 -5.30 -3.65 17.29
N PRO A 123 -6.48 -4.05 17.80
CA PRO A 123 -7.76 -3.65 17.22
C PRO A 123 -8.27 -2.29 17.70
N SER A 124 -7.48 -1.55 18.50
CA SER A 124 -7.93 -0.31 19.10
C SER A 124 -7.78 0.89 18.15
N MET A 125 -8.61 1.91 18.40
CA MET A 125 -8.48 3.23 17.77
C MET A 125 -7.12 3.91 18.02
N ASP A 126 -6.39 3.46 19.02
CA ASP A 126 -5.07 4.03 19.33
C ASP A 126 -4.02 3.58 18.33
N ALA A 127 -4.14 2.36 17.78
CA ALA A 127 -3.31 1.91 16.65
C ALA A 127 -3.52 2.77 15.41
N ASP A 128 -4.79 3.04 15.05
CA ASP A 128 -5.12 3.91 13.92
C ASP A 128 -4.55 5.33 14.11
N ARG A 129 -4.72 5.89 15.31
CA ARG A 129 -4.16 7.21 15.66
C ARG A 129 -2.66 7.24 15.57
N GLU A 130 -1.99 6.20 16.04
CA GLU A 130 -0.53 6.11 16.00
C GLU A 130 -0.02 6.11 14.55
N VAL A 131 -0.61 5.29 13.68
CA VAL A 131 -0.22 5.20 12.27
C VAL A 131 -0.49 6.52 11.53
N VAL A 132 -1.66 7.14 11.75
CA VAL A 132 -2.00 8.45 11.16
C VAL A 132 -1.04 9.54 11.64
N ASN A 133 -0.76 9.61 12.95
CA ASN A 133 0.17 10.58 13.51
C ASN A 133 1.60 10.37 13.00
N LEU A 134 2.02 9.12 12.84
CA LEU A 134 3.33 8.81 12.27
C LEU A 134 3.43 9.30 10.82
N ALA A 135 2.43 9.03 10.00
CA ALA A 135 2.39 9.52 8.62
C ALA A 135 2.44 11.06 8.56
N PHE A 136 1.63 11.73 9.39
CA PHE A 136 1.62 13.19 9.52
C PHE A 136 3.00 13.75 9.92
N ASN A 137 3.61 13.16 10.94
CA ASN A 137 4.92 13.59 11.44
C ASN A 137 6.05 13.35 10.41
N ILE A 138 5.97 12.28 9.64
CA ILE A 138 6.92 12.03 8.54
C ILE A 138 6.77 13.12 7.47
N LEU A 139 5.55 13.43 7.03
CA LEU A 139 5.30 14.44 6.01
C LEU A 139 5.79 15.82 6.44
N ARG A 140 5.53 16.22 7.70
CA ARG A 140 5.99 17.50 8.26
C ARG A 140 7.51 17.68 8.31
N LYS A 141 8.28 16.60 8.24
CA LYS A 141 9.75 16.70 8.14
C LYS A 141 10.21 17.21 6.78
N PHE A 142 9.32 17.25 5.78
CA PHE A 142 9.66 17.61 4.40
C PHE A 142 8.94 18.85 3.89
N THR A 143 7.73 19.10 4.37
CA THR A 143 6.93 20.27 3.99
C THR A 143 5.88 20.55 5.05
N ASP A 144 5.51 21.82 5.18
CA ASP A 144 4.34 22.25 5.97
C ASP A 144 3.09 22.40 5.10
N GLU A 145 3.26 22.31 3.78
CA GLU A 145 2.18 22.46 2.79
C GLU A 145 1.74 21.08 2.29
N PHE A 146 0.81 20.43 2.99
CA PHE A 146 0.15 19.20 2.55
C PHE A 146 -1.25 19.09 3.11
N LEU A 147 -2.08 18.31 2.45
CA LEU A 147 -3.41 17.91 2.89
C LEU A 147 -3.39 16.40 3.16
N LEU A 148 -3.74 16.00 4.38
CA LEU A 148 -3.95 14.60 4.74
C LEU A 148 -5.45 14.32 4.76
N GLU A 149 -5.94 13.55 3.80
CA GLU A 149 -7.33 13.09 3.74
C GLU A 149 -7.44 11.74 4.44
N ILE A 150 -8.33 11.64 5.43
CA ILE A 150 -8.60 10.41 6.17
C ILE A 150 -10.01 9.94 5.82
N GLY A 151 -10.12 8.72 5.30
CA GLY A 151 -11.40 8.07 5.00
C GLY A 151 -11.62 6.87 5.90
N SER A 152 -12.88 6.57 6.19
CA SER A 152 -13.28 5.36 6.90
C SER A 152 -14.32 4.60 6.08
N GLY A 153 -14.07 3.30 5.85
CA GLY A 153 -15.04 2.40 5.20
C GLY A 153 -16.35 2.34 5.99
N ASN A 154 -16.27 2.30 7.30
CA ASN A 154 -17.41 2.25 8.21
C ASN A 154 -18.33 3.49 8.08
N TYR A 155 -17.79 4.65 7.68
CA TYR A 155 -18.60 5.85 7.46
C TYR A 155 -19.57 5.63 6.30
N ILE A 156 -19.10 5.06 5.19
CA ILE A 156 -19.95 4.77 4.02
C ILE A 156 -20.96 3.67 4.36
N ASP A 157 -20.54 2.63 5.07
CA ASP A 157 -21.43 1.53 5.47
C ASP A 157 -22.53 2.04 6.41
N GLY A 158 -22.21 2.81 7.43
CA GLY A 158 -23.20 3.43 8.32
C GLY A 158 -24.12 4.42 7.62
N PHE A 159 -23.61 5.16 6.62
CA PHE A 159 -24.45 6.06 5.81
C PHE A 159 -25.46 5.27 4.97
N VAL A 160 -25.01 4.20 4.31
CA VAL A 160 -25.86 3.33 3.50
C VAL A 160 -26.92 2.62 4.36
N GLU A 161 -26.53 2.13 5.54
CA GLU A 161 -27.47 1.54 6.51
C GLU A 161 -28.56 2.55 6.92
N ALA A 162 -28.20 3.80 7.18
CA ALA A 162 -29.13 4.87 7.52
C ALA A 162 -30.11 5.19 6.38
N LEU A 163 -29.73 4.97 5.13
CA LEU A 163 -30.61 5.16 3.95
C LEU A 163 -31.65 4.04 3.80
N ASN A 164 -31.46 2.90 4.45
CA ASN A 164 -32.34 1.72 4.41
C ASN A 164 -32.74 1.30 2.98
N ILE A 165 -31.75 1.29 2.08
CA ILE A 165 -31.90 0.89 0.68
C ILE A 165 -31.68 -0.63 0.51
N ASP A 166 -32.20 -1.21 -0.56
CA ASP A 166 -31.99 -2.62 -0.87
C ASP A 166 -30.53 -2.91 -1.28
N SER A 167 -30.13 -4.19 -1.20
CA SER A 167 -28.76 -4.63 -1.44
C SER A 167 -28.24 -4.37 -2.87
N ASP A 168 -29.13 -4.33 -3.86
CA ASP A 168 -28.68 -4.07 -5.24
C ASP A 168 -28.44 -2.58 -5.45
N THR A 169 -29.31 -1.73 -4.91
CA THR A 169 -29.14 -0.27 -4.88
C THR A 169 -27.89 0.11 -4.07
N GLU A 170 -27.66 -0.52 -2.92
CA GLU A 170 -26.44 -0.32 -2.13
C GLU A 170 -25.18 -0.62 -2.94
N ARG A 171 -25.15 -1.76 -3.63
CA ARG A 171 -24.01 -2.17 -4.46
C ARG A 171 -23.75 -1.17 -5.58
N GLN A 172 -24.81 -0.70 -6.24
CA GLN A 172 -24.71 0.31 -7.29
C GLN A 172 -24.20 1.64 -6.75
N PHE A 173 -24.76 2.10 -5.65
CA PHE A 173 -24.35 3.33 -4.96
C PHE A 173 -22.86 3.30 -4.57
N LYS A 174 -22.41 2.25 -3.88
CA LYS A 174 -21.00 2.07 -3.53
C LYS A 174 -20.08 2.07 -4.76
N LYS A 175 -20.53 1.45 -5.86
CA LYS A 175 -19.77 1.43 -7.13
C LYS A 175 -19.66 2.82 -7.76
N LEU A 176 -20.71 3.63 -7.72
CA LEU A 176 -20.73 5.00 -8.24
C LEU A 176 -19.87 5.91 -7.40
N LEU A 177 -19.92 5.80 -6.06
CA LEU A 177 -19.03 6.51 -5.13
C LEU A 177 -17.56 6.19 -5.43
N TYR A 178 -17.22 4.91 -5.53
CA TYR A 178 -15.85 4.49 -5.82
C TYR A 178 -15.33 5.06 -7.15
N ARG A 179 -16.22 5.15 -8.16
CA ARG A 179 -15.89 5.72 -9.47
C ARG A 179 -15.94 7.25 -9.51
N LYS A 180 -16.35 7.89 -8.42
CA LYS A 180 -16.60 9.35 -8.33
C LYS A 180 -17.56 9.83 -9.45
N ASN A 181 -18.55 9.00 -9.76
CA ASN A 181 -19.52 9.28 -10.82
C ASN A 181 -20.70 10.11 -10.27
N LYS A 182 -20.43 11.39 -10.04
CA LYS A 182 -21.39 12.33 -9.48
C LYS A 182 -22.70 12.44 -10.29
N PRO A 183 -22.70 12.52 -11.64
CA PRO A 183 -23.94 12.64 -12.41
C PRO A 183 -24.93 11.49 -12.21
N GLU A 184 -24.44 10.26 -12.09
CA GLU A 184 -25.32 9.09 -11.86
C GLU A 184 -25.72 8.94 -10.38
N LEU A 185 -25.01 9.58 -9.44
CA LEU A 185 -25.39 9.62 -8.03
C LEU A 185 -26.51 10.62 -7.76
N GLU A 186 -26.64 11.66 -8.61
CA GLU A 186 -27.65 12.70 -8.50
C GLU A 186 -28.93 12.36 -9.28
N ALA A 187 -28.93 11.29 -10.09
CA ALA A 187 -30.07 10.82 -10.87
C ALA A 187 -30.93 9.82 -10.09
#